data_58b1e9a3787089b434e9dbfc51932450
#
_entry.id   58b1e9a3787089b434e9dbfc51932450
#
_cell.length_a   1.000
_cell.length_b   1.000
_cell.length_c   1.000
_cell.angle_alpha   90.00
_cell.angle_beta   90.00
_cell.angle_gamma   90.00
#
_symmetry.space_group_name_H-M   'P 1'
#
loop_
_entity.id
_entity.type
_entity.pdbx_description
1 polymer ?
#
loop_
_entity_poly.entity_id
_entity_poly.type
_entity_poly.pdbx_seq_one_letter_code
_entity_poly.pdbx_strand_id
1 'polypeptide(L)'
;MKKLAIGLLALVTVFSAQAADRIVVAGGSLSELIYALGAGSQVVGVDETTSYPPETAALPHIGYWKQLSSEGILSLHPNRFITWQDAGPQLVFDQLRSQHIDVLTLPRVPATVEQMYANIHTLASALGREDSGTALVGNIRQRLEKVAQSSASKPAPVNALFILSAGGSAPQVAGKGSVADAIMTLAGARNAAQHPQYRSYSAEALIAANPEVIIVTAQMVNGDLNRLSAIAGITRTNAWKNQRIVVIDQALILGMGPRVADAVETLHRQFWPH
;
A
#
# COMPACT_ATOMS: atom_id res chain seq x y z
N MET A 1 -42.90 5.48 -68.17
CA MET A 1 -43.03 5.70 -66.72
C MET A 1 -42.00 4.80 -66.08
N LYS A 2 -40.81 5.33 -65.71
CA LYS A 2 -39.72 4.55 -65.05
C LYS A 2 -39.82 4.81 -63.55
N LYS A 3 -40.11 3.76 -62.79
CA LYS A 3 -40.10 3.82 -61.30
C LYS A 3 -38.64 3.68 -60.76
N LEU A 4 -38.16 4.71 -60.16
CA LEU A 4 -36.86 4.73 -59.48
C LEU A 4 -37.05 4.13 -58.07
N ALA A 5 -36.46 2.98 -57.79
CA ALA A 5 -36.44 2.40 -56.46
C ALA A 5 -35.18 2.92 -55.73
N ILE A 6 -35.38 3.76 -54.74
CA ILE A 6 -34.29 4.24 -53.84
C ILE A 6 -34.14 3.20 -52.74
N GLY A 7 -33.04 2.43 -52.79
CA GLY A 7 -32.65 1.51 -51.73
C GLY A 7 -32.01 2.28 -50.58
N LEU A 8 -32.68 2.31 -49.43
CA LEU A 8 -32.15 2.88 -48.19
C LEU A 8 -31.14 1.89 -47.56
N LEU A 9 -29.85 2.16 -47.70
CA LEU A 9 -28.78 1.38 -47.08
C LEU A 9 -28.65 1.80 -45.60
N ALA A 10 -29.26 1.00 -44.70
CA ALA A 10 -29.12 1.22 -43.25
C ALA A 10 -27.69 0.84 -42.81
N LEU A 11 -26.90 1.84 -42.47
CA LEU A 11 -25.57 1.67 -41.89
C LEU A 11 -25.72 1.21 -40.42
N VAL A 12 -25.64 -0.10 -40.20
CA VAL A 12 -25.60 -0.66 -38.82
C VAL A 12 -24.21 -0.41 -38.24
N THR A 13 -24.09 0.63 -37.44
CA THR A 13 -22.90 0.83 -36.59
C THR A 13 -22.90 -0.21 -35.48
N VAL A 14 -22.11 -1.26 -35.64
CA VAL A 14 -21.84 -2.22 -34.57
C VAL A 14 -20.98 -1.49 -33.53
N PHE A 15 -21.60 -0.97 -32.48
CA PHE A 15 -20.89 -0.62 -31.26
C PHE A 15 -20.36 -1.92 -30.63
N SER A 16 -19.09 -2.21 -30.81
CA SER A 16 -18.42 -3.22 -30.00
C SER A 16 -18.46 -2.73 -28.53
N ALA A 17 -19.41 -3.23 -27.77
CA ALA A 17 -19.38 -3.06 -26.32
C ALA A 17 -18.11 -3.76 -25.83
N GLN A 18 -17.05 -3.00 -25.58
CA GLN A 18 -15.88 -3.51 -24.91
C GLN A 18 -16.34 -4.01 -23.54
N ALA A 19 -16.26 -5.32 -23.32
CA ALA A 19 -16.60 -5.88 -22.02
C ALA A 19 -15.77 -5.13 -20.97
N ALA A 20 -16.44 -4.60 -19.95
CA ALA A 20 -15.75 -3.89 -18.88
C ALA A 20 -14.70 -4.82 -18.27
N ASP A 21 -13.50 -4.29 -17.98
CA ASP A 21 -12.47 -5.05 -17.32
C ASP A 21 -12.98 -5.65 -16.00
N ARG A 22 -12.60 -6.88 -15.76
CA ARG A 22 -12.85 -7.61 -14.52
C ARG A 22 -11.49 -7.85 -13.86
N ILE A 23 -11.16 -7.00 -12.91
CA ILE A 23 -9.84 -6.97 -12.28
C ILE A 23 -9.89 -7.72 -10.95
N VAL A 24 -9.02 -8.69 -10.78
CA VAL A 24 -8.66 -9.20 -9.46
C VAL A 24 -7.32 -8.58 -9.07
N VAL A 25 -7.24 -8.01 -7.88
CA VAL A 25 -6.03 -7.35 -7.40
C VAL A 25 -5.55 -7.97 -6.08
N ALA A 26 -4.25 -8.24 -6.01
CA ALA A 26 -3.60 -8.74 -4.80
C ALA A 26 -2.49 -7.77 -4.34
N GLY A 27 -2.77 -7.10 -3.23
CA GLY A 27 -1.95 -6.05 -2.63
C GLY A 27 -2.78 -4.81 -2.29
N GLY A 28 -2.97 -4.54 -0.99
CA GLY A 28 -3.88 -3.49 -0.52
C GLY A 28 -3.60 -2.11 -1.11
N SER A 29 -2.33 -1.68 -1.20
CA SER A 29 -2.00 -0.38 -1.79
C SER A 29 -2.19 -0.34 -3.32
N LEU A 30 -2.12 -1.47 -4.04
CA LEU A 30 -2.51 -1.54 -5.45
C LEU A 30 -4.02 -1.40 -5.62
N SER A 31 -4.80 -2.06 -4.76
CA SER A 31 -6.25 -1.90 -4.73
C SER A 31 -6.61 -0.43 -4.52
N GLU A 32 -6.03 0.23 -3.54
CA GLU A 32 -6.22 1.66 -3.28
C GLU A 32 -5.89 2.53 -4.50
N LEU A 33 -4.80 2.22 -5.23
CA LEU A 33 -4.40 2.94 -6.44
C LEU A 33 -5.45 2.78 -7.55
N ILE A 34 -5.98 1.58 -7.78
CA ILE A 34 -7.03 1.34 -8.78
C ILE A 34 -8.28 2.19 -8.49
N TYR A 35 -8.69 2.24 -7.22
CA TYR A 35 -9.81 3.08 -6.79
C TYR A 35 -9.50 4.58 -6.94
N ALA A 36 -8.30 5.03 -6.54
CA ALA A 36 -7.87 6.42 -6.68
C ALA A 36 -7.78 6.88 -8.14
N LEU A 37 -7.49 5.97 -9.07
CA LEU A 37 -7.49 6.21 -10.51
C LEU A 37 -8.90 6.20 -11.14
N GLY A 38 -9.94 5.91 -10.35
CA GLY A 38 -11.33 5.88 -10.83
C GLY A 38 -11.71 4.60 -11.57
N ALA A 39 -10.98 3.50 -11.35
CA ALA A 39 -11.27 2.19 -11.95
C ALA A 39 -11.81 1.16 -10.93
N GLY A 40 -12.21 1.59 -9.74
CA GLY A 40 -12.68 0.71 -8.67
C GLY A 40 -13.89 -0.16 -9.03
N SER A 41 -14.80 0.34 -9.89
CA SER A 41 -15.96 -0.43 -10.38
C SER A 41 -15.60 -1.66 -11.22
N GLN A 42 -14.36 -1.76 -11.67
CA GLN A 42 -13.84 -2.90 -12.43
C GLN A 42 -13.27 -4.00 -11.52
N VAL A 43 -13.04 -3.70 -10.23
CA VAL A 43 -12.49 -4.66 -9.27
C VAL A 43 -13.55 -5.66 -8.85
N VAL A 44 -13.29 -6.95 -9.06
CA VAL A 44 -14.20 -8.05 -8.74
C VAL A 44 -13.70 -8.97 -7.62
N GLY A 45 -12.47 -8.75 -7.15
CA GLY A 45 -11.88 -9.48 -6.03
C GLY A 45 -10.58 -8.84 -5.56
N VAL A 46 -10.30 -9.00 -4.27
CA VAL A 46 -9.15 -8.40 -3.57
C VAL A 46 -8.46 -9.42 -2.69
N ASP A 47 -7.25 -9.11 -2.23
CA ASP A 47 -6.54 -9.94 -1.28
C ASP A 47 -6.83 -9.53 0.19
N GLU A 48 -6.37 -10.33 1.15
CA GLU A 48 -6.58 -10.10 2.58
C GLU A 48 -5.95 -8.81 3.13
N THR A 49 -4.98 -8.22 2.41
CA THR A 49 -4.33 -6.96 2.83
C THR A 49 -5.12 -5.72 2.42
N THR A 50 -6.18 -5.89 1.63
CA THR A 50 -7.04 -4.81 1.18
C THR A 50 -8.07 -4.47 2.26
N SER A 51 -7.98 -3.27 2.82
CA SER A 51 -8.90 -2.75 3.85
C SER A 51 -9.48 -1.38 3.51
N TYR A 52 -9.08 -0.81 2.37
CA TYR A 52 -9.51 0.51 1.90
C TYR A 52 -9.59 0.53 0.36
N PRO A 53 -10.54 1.28 -0.23
CA PRO A 53 -11.62 2.01 0.45
C PRO A 53 -12.67 1.06 1.05
N PRO A 54 -13.60 1.55 1.90
CA PRO A 54 -14.55 0.69 2.64
C PRO A 54 -15.40 -0.25 1.80
N GLU A 55 -15.74 0.14 0.56
CA GLU A 55 -16.50 -0.66 -0.39
C GLU A 55 -15.80 -1.97 -0.78
N THR A 56 -14.49 -2.08 -0.62
CA THR A 56 -13.74 -3.31 -0.88
C THR A 56 -14.10 -4.45 0.07
N ALA A 57 -14.63 -4.13 1.25
CA ALA A 57 -15.06 -5.14 2.23
C ALA A 57 -16.19 -6.05 1.73
N ALA A 58 -16.96 -5.61 0.72
CA ALA A 58 -18.03 -6.41 0.10
C ALA A 58 -17.51 -7.32 -1.02
N LEU A 59 -16.26 -7.21 -1.43
CA LEU A 59 -15.69 -8.00 -2.51
C LEU A 59 -15.19 -9.36 -2.01
N PRO A 60 -15.19 -10.39 -2.86
CA PRO A 60 -14.54 -11.67 -2.56
C PRO A 60 -13.05 -11.49 -2.26
N HIS A 61 -12.57 -12.19 -1.23
CA HIS A 61 -11.15 -12.23 -0.86
C HIS A 61 -10.50 -13.50 -1.40
N ILE A 62 -9.32 -13.35 -2.04
CA ILE A 62 -8.58 -14.42 -2.70
C ILE A 62 -7.39 -14.95 -1.88
N GLY A 63 -7.35 -14.64 -0.57
CA GLY A 63 -6.26 -15.00 0.34
C GLY A 63 -5.12 -13.97 0.35
N TYR A 64 -3.97 -14.38 0.89
CA TYR A 64 -2.81 -13.51 1.06
C TYR A 64 -1.94 -13.48 -0.22
N TRP A 65 -1.54 -12.30 -0.67
CA TRP A 65 -0.81 -12.10 -1.93
C TRP A 65 0.51 -12.89 -2.07
N LYS A 66 1.10 -13.37 -0.98
CA LYS A 66 2.27 -14.29 -1.03
C LYS A 66 1.90 -15.77 -1.07
N GLN A 67 0.63 -16.12 -0.91
CA GLN A 67 0.12 -17.49 -0.85
C GLN A 67 -1.16 -17.62 -1.70
N LEU A 68 -1.06 -17.11 -2.95
CA LEU A 68 -2.19 -17.10 -3.89
C LEU A 68 -2.57 -18.49 -4.38
N SER A 69 -3.85 -18.66 -4.72
CA SER A 69 -4.39 -19.83 -5.42
C SER A 69 -4.96 -19.41 -6.77
N SER A 70 -4.58 -20.11 -7.84
CA SER A 70 -5.15 -19.88 -9.16
C SER A 70 -6.66 -20.17 -9.19
N GLU A 71 -7.12 -21.20 -8.48
CA GLU A 71 -8.54 -21.55 -8.38
C GLU A 71 -9.37 -20.41 -7.80
N GLY A 72 -8.92 -19.82 -6.68
CA GLY A 72 -9.60 -18.68 -6.06
C GLY A 72 -9.69 -17.47 -6.99
N ILE A 73 -8.64 -17.19 -7.76
CA ILE A 73 -8.63 -16.08 -8.72
C ILE A 73 -9.54 -16.39 -9.91
N LEU A 74 -9.42 -17.59 -10.51
CA LEU A 74 -10.18 -18.00 -11.69
C LEU A 74 -11.69 -18.09 -11.43
N SER A 75 -12.10 -18.42 -10.20
CA SER A 75 -13.52 -18.49 -9.83
C SER A 75 -14.26 -17.15 -9.99
N LEU A 76 -13.52 -16.03 -10.00
CA LEU A 76 -14.06 -14.68 -10.18
C LEU A 76 -14.13 -14.27 -11.67
N HIS A 77 -13.73 -15.14 -12.59
CA HIS A 77 -13.71 -14.90 -14.04
C HIS A 77 -13.07 -13.55 -14.42
N PRO A 78 -11.84 -13.24 -13.96
CA PRO A 78 -11.17 -12.01 -14.34
C PRO A 78 -10.65 -12.08 -15.77
N ASN A 79 -10.50 -10.93 -16.42
CA ASN A 79 -9.68 -10.79 -17.63
C ASN A 79 -8.32 -10.16 -17.32
N ARG A 80 -8.14 -9.59 -16.11
CA ARG A 80 -6.89 -8.99 -15.65
C ARG A 80 -6.62 -9.31 -14.18
N PHE A 81 -5.36 -9.64 -13.88
CA PHE A 81 -4.85 -9.83 -12.53
C PHE A 81 -3.69 -8.86 -12.27
N ILE A 82 -3.78 -8.08 -11.18
CA ILE A 82 -2.79 -7.06 -10.84
C ILE A 82 -2.20 -7.38 -9.47
N THR A 83 -0.87 -7.43 -9.38
CA THR A 83 -0.19 -7.75 -8.12
C THR A 83 1.24 -7.23 -8.07
N TRP A 84 1.96 -7.51 -6.98
CA TRP A 84 3.37 -7.20 -6.82
C TRP A 84 4.26 -8.24 -7.53
N GLN A 85 5.46 -7.83 -7.98
CA GLN A 85 6.43 -8.73 -8.62
C GLN A 85 6.91 -9.83 -7.66
N ASP A 86 6.93 -9.55 -6.34
CA ASP A 86 7.32 -10.51 -5.31
C ASP A 86 6.12 -11.25 -4.68
N ALA A 87 4.95 -11.19 -5.30
CA ALA A 87 3.81 -12.02 -4.95
C ALA A 87 4.02 -13.46 -5.40
N GLY A 88 3.25 -14.39 -4.85
CA GLY A 88 3.48 -15.80 -5.18
C GLY A 88 2.39 -16.74 -4.74
N PRO A 89 2.58 -18.01 -5.12
CA PRO A 89 3.71 -18.59 -5.86
C PRO A 89 3.70 -18.25 -7.35
N GLN A 90 4.88 -18.20 -7.99
CA GLN A 90 5.03 -17.85 -9.41
C GLN A 90 4.20 -18.74 -10.35
N LEU A 91 4.03 -20.01 -10.02
CA LEU A 91 3.21 -20.96 -10.78
C LEU A 91 1.78 -20.46 -11.02
N VAL A 92 1.21 -19.70 -10.08
CA VAL A 92 -0.13 -19.11 -10.22
C VAL A 92 -0.17 -18.15 -11.40
N PHE A 93 0.86 -17.31 -11.59
CA PHE A 93 0.91 -16.35 -12.70
C PHE A 93 0.99 -17.06 -14.06
N ASP A 94 1.75 -18.16 -14.15
CA ASP A 94 1.86 -18.95 -15.37
C ASP A 94 0.52 -19.63 -15.70
N GLN A 95 -0.18 -20.15 -14.69
CA GLN A 95 -1.52 -20.69 -14.85
C GLN A 95 -2.53 -19.64 -15.32
N LEU A 96 -2.52 -18.43 -14.75
CA LEU A 96 -3.41 -17.36 -15.18
C LEU A 96 -3.14 -16.93 -16.63
N ARG A 97 -1.87 -16.78 -17.01
CA ARG A 97 -1.48 -16.45 -18.40
C ARG A 97 -1.91 -17.55 -19.38
N SER A 98 -1.83 -18.83 -19.00
CA SER A 98 -2.30 -19.94 -19.84
C SER A 98 -3.83 -19.91 -20.10
N GLN A 99 -4.57 -19.25 -19.21
CA GLN A 99 -6.01 -18.96 -19.35
C GLN A 99 -6.31 -17.61 -20.03
N HIS A 100 -5.31 -16.99 -20.68
CA HIS A 100 -5.41 -15.71 -21.37
C HIS A 100 -5.77 -14.52 -20.45
N ILE A 101 -5.46 -14.61 -19.16
CA ILE A 101 -5.61 -13.50 -18.22
C ILE A 101 -4.39 -12.60 -18.34
N ASP A 102 -4.62 -11.29 -18.49
CA ASP A 102 -3.56 -10.28 -18.46
C ASP A 102 -3.03 -10.16 -17.03
N VAL A 103 -1.74 -10.52 -16.82
CA VAL A 103 -1.09 -10.48 -15.51
C VAL A 103 -0.10 -9.33 -15.45
N LEU A 104 -0.50 -8.24 -14.80
CA LEU A 104 0.32 -7.08 -14.54
C LEU A 104 0.98 -7.19 -13.16
N THR A 105 2.31 -7.21 -13.14
CA THR A 105 3.07 -7.19 -11.89
C THR A 105 3.87 -5.90 -11.76
N LEU A 106 3.85 -5.29 -10.57
CA LEU A 106 4.52 -4.03 -10.29
C LEU A 106 5.60 -4.21 -9.21
N PRO A 107 6.75 -3.50 -9.32
CA PRO A 107 7.81 -3.58 -8.31
C PRO A 107 7.36 -2.87 -7.01
N ARG A 108 7.63 -3.49 -5.87
CA ARG A 108 7.35 -2.94 -4.54
C ARG A 108 8.61 -2.50 -3.80
N VAL A 109 9.74 -3.04 -4.17
CA VAL A 109 11.05 -2.74 -3.61
C VAL A 109 12.01 -2.31 -4.73
N PRO A 110 12.88 -1.31 -4.52
CA PRO A 110 12.99 -0.51 -3.29
C PRO A 110 11.75 0.36 -3.03
N ALA A 111 11.40 0.54 -1.77
CA ALA A 111 10.27 1.37 -1.35
C ALA A 111 10.66 2.85 -1.42
N THR A 112 10.54 3.44 -2.61
CA THR A 112 10.83 4.86 -2.86
C THR A 112 9.63 5.57 -3.45
N VAL A 113 9.60 6.90 -3.30
CA VAL A 113 8.55 7.75 -3.87
C VAL A 113 8.57 7.68 -5.40
N GLU A 114 9.77 7.65 -5.99
CA GLU A 114 9.97 7.55 -7.43
C GLU A 114 9.39 6.25 -8.00
N GLN A 115 9.65 5.12 -7.30
CA GLN A 115 9.07 3.83 -7.70
C GLN A 115 7.55 3.84 -7.60
N MET A 116 7.00 4.46 -6.54
CA MET A 116 5.55 4.61 -6.40
C MET A 116 4.97 5.45 -7.55
N TYR A 117 5.59 6.56 -7.92
CA TYR A 117 5.14 7.38 -9.06
C TYR A 117 5.20 6.59 -10.37
N ALA A 118 6.26 5.84 -10.61
CA ALA A 118 6.36 4.96 -11.78
C ALA A 118 5.24 3.92 -11.80
N ASN A 119 4.93 3.30 -10.65
CA ASN A 119 3.82 2.35 -10.53
C ASN A 119 2.46 3.00 -10.81
N ILE A 120 2.22 4.23 -10.31
CA ILE A 120 0.99 4.98 -10.59
C ILE A 120 0.84 5.21 -12.09
N HIS A 121 1.89 5.65 -12.79
CA HIS A 121 1.84 5.88 -14.23
C HIS A 121 1.64 4.58 -15.02
N THR A 122 2.35 3.50 -14.66
CA THR A 122 2.17 2.19 -15.30
C THR A 122 0.75 1.68 -15.13
N LEU A 123 0.21 1.76 -13.92
CA LEU A 123 -1.14 1.32 -13.62
C LEU A 123 -2.19 2.19 -14.32
N ALA A 124 -2.01 3.52 -14.30
CA ALA A 124 -2.88 4.46 -14.98
C ALA A 124 -2.94 4.21 -16.49
N SER A 125 -1.80 3.96 -17.13
CA SER A 125 -1.75 3.60 -18.56
C SER A 125 -2.43 2.26 -18.83
N ALA A 126 -2.20 1.24 -18.00
CA ALA A 126 -2.85 -0.06 -18.15
C ALA A 126 -4.38 0.00 -18.00
N LEU A 127 -4.90 1.02 -17.30
CA LEU A 127 -6.32 1.23 -17.04
C LEU A 127 -6.96 2.32 -17.92
N GLY A 128 -6.20 2.98 -18.81
CA GLY A 128 -6.67 4.12 -19.60
C GLY A 128 -7.06 5.32 -18.73
N ARG A 129 -6.24 5.63 -17.71
CA ARG A 129 -6.47 6.67 -16.70
C ARG A 129 -5.26 7.60 -16.53
N GLU A 130 -4.55 7.89 -17.61
CA GLU A 130 -3.27 8.65 -17.59
C GLU A 130 -3.41 10.02 -16.93
N ASP A 131 -4.49 10.74 -17.22
CA ASP A 131 -4.76 12.06 -16.63
C ASP A 131 -4.97 11.95 -15.11
N SER A 132 -5.73 10.95 -14.67
CA SER A 132 -5.93 10.67 -13.24
C SER A 132 -4.61 10.32 -12.55
N GLY A 133 -3.76 9.53 -13.21
CA GLY A 133 -2.44 9.17 -12.72
C GLY A 133 -1.55 10.41 -12.54
N THR A 134 -1.52 11.28 -13.54
CA THR A 134 -0.75 12.53 -13.50
C THR A 134 -1.22 13.46 -12.38
N ALA A 135 -2.55 13.62 -12.24
CA ALA A 135 -3.13 14.42 -11.16
C ALA A 135 -2.83 13.85 -9.78
N LEU A 136 -2.93 12.53 -9.61
CA LEU A 136 -2.63 11.85 -8.34
C LEU A 136 -1.16 12.03 -7.94
N VAL A 137 -0.22 11.81 -8.86
CA VAL A 137 1.22 12.03 -8.61
C VAL A 137 1.49 13.49 -8.23
N GLY A 138 0.90 14.45 -8.94
CA GLY A 138 1.04 15.88 -8.66
C GLY A 138 0.57 16.25 -7.25
N ASN A 139 -0.59 15.73 -6.83
CA ASN A 139 -1.14 15.95 -5.49
C ASN A 139 -0.23 15.37 -4.39
N ILE A 140 0.18 14.10 -4.54
CA ILE A 140 1.04 13.43 -3.56
C ILE A 140 2.37 14.19 -3.44
N ARG A 141 3.00 14.54 -4.58
CA ARG A 141 4.27 15.28 -4.61
C ARG A 141 4.17 16.59 -3.84
N GLN A 142 3.16 17.41 -4.14
CA GLN A 142 2.97 18.70 -3.48
C GLN A 142 2.83 18.56 -1.95
N ARG A 143 2.11 17.53 -1.49
CA ARG A 143 1.91 17.28 -0.06
C ARG A 143 3.19 16.82 0.62
N LEU A 144 3.94 15.91 0.01
CA LEU A 144 5.23 15.44 0.53
C LEU A 144 6.27 16.57 0.58
N GLU A 145 6.32 17.44 -0.43
CA GLU A 145 7.20 18.63 -0.45
C GLU A 145 6.89 19.59 0.71
N LYS A 146 5.62 19.82 1.04
CA LYS A 146 5.25 20.64 2.22
C LYS A 146 5.76 20.04 3.52
N VAL A 147 5.66 18.71 3.69
CA VAL A 147 6.21 18.04 4.87
C VAL A 147 7.72 18.13 4.90
N ALA A 148 8.39 17.93 3.76
CA ALA A 148 9.84 18.05 3.67
C ALA A 148 10.34 19.44 4.07
N GLN A 149 9.68 20.51 3.60
CA GLN A 149 9.96 21.91 3.98
C GLN A 149 9.77 22.13 5.49
N SER A 150 8.66 21.62 6.04
CA SER A 150 8.40 21.72 7.48
C SER A 150 9.46 20.94 8.29
N SER A 151 9.85 19.75 7.86
CA SER A 151 10.89 18.94 8.52
C SER A 151 12.26 19.63 8.49
N ALA A 152 12.60 20.29 7.39
CA ALA A 152 13.88 21.01 7.26
C ALA A 152 14.01 22.18 8.24
N SER A 153 12.90 22.72 8.75
CA SER A 153 12.89 23.78 9.77
C SER A 153 13.07 23.25 11.21
N LYS A 154 13.08 21.93 11.42
CA LYS A 154 13.21 21.33 12.74
C LYS A 154 14.68 21.15 13.13
N PRO A 155 15.03 21.21 14.44
CA PRO A 155 16.41 21.21 14.89
C PRO A 155 17.15 19.89 14.62
N ALA A 156 16.43 18.75 14.62
CA ALA A 156 16.97 17.42 14.31
C ALA A 156 15.85 16.45 13.93
N PRO A 157 16.15 15.39 13.15
CA PRO A 157 15.22 14.30 12.93
C PRO A 157 14.92 13.55 14.24
N VAL A 158 13.64 13.19 14.43
CA VAL A 158 13.22 12.37 15.57
C VAL A 158 13.71 10.93 15.39
N ASN A 159 14.30 10.34 16.44
CA ASN A 159 14.73 8.94 16.41
C ASN A 159 13.52 8.02 16.66
N ALA A 160 12.97 7.44 15.61
CA ALA A 160 11.73 6.66 15.66
C ALA A 160 11.96 5.17 15.36
N LEU A 161 11.11 4.32 15.91
CA LEU A 161 11.10 2.87 15.67
C LEU A 161 9.70 2.39 15.35
N PHE A 162 9.53 1.62 14.27
CA PHE A 162 8.26 0.98 13.96
C PHE A 162 8.29 -0.50 14.36
N ILE A 163 7.29 -0.92 15.15
CA ILE A 163 7.07 -2.31 15.54
C ILE A 163 5.87 -2.84 14.77
N LEU A 164 6.11 -3.82 13.90
CA LEU A 164 5.08 -4.43 13.05
C LEU A 164 4.19 -5.39 13.83
N SER A 165 4.80 -6.22 14.67
CA SER A 165 4.08 -7.23 15.43
C SER A 165 4.86 -7.58 16.70
N ALA A 166 4.14 -8.04 17.72
CA ALA A 166 4.69 -8.53 18.98
C ALA A 166 4.11 -9.92 19.34
N GLY A 167 3.62 -10.64 18.33
CA GLY A 167 3.19 -12.03 18.47
C GLY A 167 4.40 -12.96 18.57
N GLY A 168 4.48 -13.77 19.63
CA GLY A 168 5.61 -14.65 19.88
C GLY A 168 6.63 -14.08 20.84
N SER A 169 7.89 -14.55 20.77
CA SER A 169 8.92 -14.23 21.76
C SER A 169 9.62 -12.88 21.58
N ALA A 170 9.53 -12.28 20.39
CA ALA A 170 10.23 -11.04 20.09
C ALA A 170 9.47 -10.17 19.05
N PRO A 171 9.47 -8.83 19.22
CA PRO A 171 8.81 -7.93 18.29
C PRO A 171 9.54 -7.90 16.94
N GLN A 172 8.77 -7.85 15.84
CA GLN A 172 9.28 -7.60 14.49
C GLN A 172 9.42 -6.10 14.28
N VAL A 173 10.62 -5.64 14.01
CA VAL A 173 10.98 -4.23 13.85
C VAL A 173 11.36 -3.94 12.41
N ALA A 174 10.85 -2.82 11.87
CA ALA A 174 11.18 -2.36 10.54
C ALA A 174 12.55 -1.69 10.50
N GLY A 175 13.46 -2.24 9.71
CA GLY A 175 14.77 -1.68 9.43
C GLY A 175 14.81 -0.94 8.09
N LYS A 176 16.03 -0.58 7.68
CA LYS A 176 16.32 0.17 6.45
C LYS A 176 15.76 -0.51 5.21
N GLY A 177 15.24 0.30 4.29
CA GLY A 177 14.70 -0.14 3.00
C GLY A 177 13.31 -0.78 3.08
N SER A 178 12.69 -0.86 4.27
CA SER A 178 11.29 -1.24 4.39
C SER A 178 10.37 -0.07 4.03
N VAL A 179 9.11 -0.35 3.73
CA VAL A 179 8.10 0.70 3.47
C VAL A 179 7.93 1.62 4.67
N ALA A 180 7.88 1.06 5.88
CA ALA A 180 7.77 1.85 7.10
C ALA A 180 8.99 2.77 7.30
N ASP A 181 10.20 2.32 6.98
CA ASP A 181 11.41 3.14 6.99
C ASP A 181 11.30 4.35 6.05
N ALA A 182 10.85 4.11 4.80
CA ALA A 182 10.64 5.16 3.83
C ALA A 182 9.60 6.20 4.31
N ILE A 183 8.47 5.75 4.85
CA ILE A 183 7.40 6.64 5.34
C ILE A 183 7.86 7.44 6.56
N MET A 184 8.56 6.82 7.52
CA MET A 184 9.15 7.51 8.67
C MET A 184 10.14 8.58 8.24
N THR A 185 11.00 8.26 7.26
CA THR A 185 12.01 9.19 6.72
C THR A 185 11.35 10.38 6.02
N LEU A 186 10.33 10.13 5.20
CA LEU A 186 9.54 11.19 4.54
C LEU A 186 8.85 12.09 5.57
N ALA A 187 8.43 11.55 6.72
CA ALA A 187 7.84 12.32 7.81
C ALA A 187 8.87 13.11 8.64
N GLY A 188 10.17 12.99 8.34
CA GLY A 188 11.25 13.71 9.01
C GLY A 188 11.90 12.96 10.19
N ALA A 189 11.66 11.66 10.32
CA ALA A 189 12.33 10.86 11.34
C ALA A 189 13.60 10.18 10.80
N ARG A 190 14.45 9.75 11.74
CA ARG A 190 15.52 8.79 11.53
C ARG A 190 15.10 7.45 12.12
N ASN A 191 15.23 6.37 11.34
CA ASN A 191 14.95 5.04 11.85
C ASN A 191 16.02 4.61 12.89
N ALA A 192 15.58 4.27 14.10
CA ALA A 192 16.43 3.75 15.15
C ALA A 192 17.00 2.36 14.83
N ALA A 193 16.30 1.60 13.97
CA ALA A 193 16.73 0.28 13.52
C ALA A 193 17.64 0.40 12.28
N GLN A 194 18.90 -0.05 12.41
CA GLN A 194 19.90 0.10 11.35
C GLN A 194 20.09 -1.15 10.47
N HIS A 195 19.47 -2.28 10.82
CA HIS A 195 19.47 -3.50 10.00
C HIS A 195 18.60 -3.35 8.75
N PRO A 196 18.82 -4.14 7.70
CA PRO A 196 17.95 -4.13 6.52
C PRO A 196 16.63 -4.88 6.80
N GLN A 197 15.56 -4.43 6.15
CA GLN A 197 14.24 -5.04 6.16
C GLN A 197 13.68 -5.27 7.58
N TYR A 198 12.89 -6.34 7.79
CA TYR A 198 12.29 -6.65 9.10
C TYR A 198 13.14 -7.68 9.85
N ARG A 199 13.33 -7.45 11.15
CA ARG A 199 14.00 -8.39 12.07
C ARG A 199 13.32 -8.44 13.42
N SER A 200 13.43 -9.61 14.08
CA SER A 200 13.07 -9.74 15.48
C SER A 200 14.11 -9.02 16.37
N TYR A 201 13.62 -8.24 17.33
CA TYR A 201 14.45 -7.56 18.32
C TYR A 201 14.39 -8.28 19.66
N SER A 202 15.56 -8.50 20.28
CA SER A 202 15.63 -8.85 21.69
C SER A 202 15.33 -7.63 22.57
N ALA A 203 15.12 -7.85 23.86
CA ALA A 203 14.93 -6.77 24.83
C ALA A 203 16.14 -5.82 24.84
N GLU A 204 17.36 -6.37 24.77
CA GLU A 204 18.62 -5.61 24.75
C GLU A 204 18.73 -4.76 23.48
N ALA A 205 18.37 -5.31 22.32
CA ALA A 205 18.37 -4.57 21.05
C ALA A 205 17.39 -3.40 21.09
N LEU A 206 16.18 -3.61 21.64
CA LEU A 206 15.18 -2.56 21.80
C LEU A 206 15.65 -1.45 22.76
N ILE A 207 16.25 -1.83 23.89
CA ILE A 207 16.82 -0.87 24.86
C ILE A 207 17.99 -0.11 24.25
N ALA A 208 18.87 -0.78 23.50
CA ALA A 208 20.01 -0.15 22.85
C ALA A 208 19.59 0.82 21.72
N ALA A 209 18.58 0.48 20.96
CA ALA A 209 18.00 1.38 19.95
C ALA A 209 17.40 2.65 20.57
N ASN A 210 16.87 2.54 21.79
CA ASN A 210 16.35 3.61 22.63
C ASN A 210 15.63 4.73 21.85
N PRO A 211 14.57 4.44 21.12
CA PRO A 211 13.87 5.41 20.28
C PRO A 211 13.23 6.51 21.13
N GLU A 212 13.09 7.71 20.55
CA GLU A 212 12.32 8.82 21.11
C GLU A 212 10.82 8.67 20.85
N VAL A 213 10.46 7.97 19.77
CA VAL A 213 9.08 7.65 19.39
C VAL A 213 9.02 6.19 18.96
N ILE A 214 8.02 5.45 19.46
CA ILE A 214 7.64 4.14 18.96
C ILE A 214 6.36 4.27 18.18
N ILE A 215 6.35 3.70 16.99
CA ILE A 215 5.18 3.63 16.12
C ILE A 215 4.69 2.19 16.12
N VAL A 216 3.39 2.01 16.28
CA VAL A 216 2.71 0.71 16.28
C VAL A 216 1.43 0.78 15.44
N THR A 217 0.91 -0.36 15.02
CA THR A 217 -0.36 -0.38 14.29
C THR A 217 -1.56 -0.37 15.24
N ALA A 218 -2.68 0.21 14.77
CA ALA A 218 -3.94 0.17 15.51
C ALA A 218 -4.39 -1.27 15.78
N GLN A 219 -4.16 -2.16 14.83
CA GLN A 219 -4.46 -3.59 14.92
C GLN A 219 -3.66 -4.28 16.04
N MET A 220 -2.40 -3.88 16.22
CA MET A 220 -1.52 -4.45 17.26
C MET A 220 -2.00 -4.09 18.68
N VAL A 221 -2.41 -2.85 18.90
CA VAL A 221 -2.84 -2.39 20.24
C VAL A 221 -4.31 -2.67 20.51
N ASN A 222 -5.15 -2.77 19.50
CA ASN A 222 -6.59 -2.99 19.61
C ASN A 222 -7.25 -2.09 20.68
N GLY A 223 -6.92 -0.80 20.65
CA GLY A 223 -7.44 0.21 21.57
C GLY A 223 -6.79 0.26 22.96
N ASP A 224 -5.88 -0.66 23.29
CA ASP A 224 -5.20 -0.68 24.60
C ASP A 224 -3.67 -0.65 24.46
N LEU A 225 -3.08 0.52 24.71
CA LEU A 225 -1.62 0.71 24.69
C LEU A 225 -0.88 -0.08 25.76
N ASN A 226 -1.53 -0.46 26.87
CA ASN A 226 -0.88 -1.23 27.93
C ASN A 226 -0.44 -2.62 27.46
N ARG A 227 -1.07 -3.15 26.41
CA ARG A 227 -0.64 -4.41 25.80
C ARG A 227 0.81 -4.40 25.35
N LEU A 228 1.35 -3.22 25.00
CA LEU A 228 2.74 -3.06 24.59
C LEU A 228 3.71 -3.32 25.72
N SER A 229 3.31 -3.18 26.99
CA SER A 229 4.17 -3.45 28.17
C SER A 229 4.67 -4.91 28.22
N ALA A 230 3.97 -5.82 27.55
CA ALA A 230 4.38 -7.21 27.42
C ALA A 230 5.59 -7.39 26.49
N ILE A 231 5.94 -6.39 25.67
CA ILE A 231 7.14 -6.42 24.83
C ILE A 231 8.36 -6.22 25.69
N ALA A 232 9.21 -7.24 25.74
CA ALA A 232 10.40 -7.22 26.59
C ALA A 232 11.31 -6.03 26.22
N GLY A 233 11.65 -5.21 27.23
CA GLY A 233 12.52 -4.05 27.07
C GLY A 233 11.82 -2.74 26.69
N ILE A 234 10.56 -2.74 26.24
CA ILE A 234 9.89 -1.53 25.77
C ILE A 234 9.76 -0.47 26.87
N THR A 235 9.43 -0.88 28.09
CA THR A 235 9.23 0.00 29.25
C THR A 235 10.50 0.73 29.66
N ARG A 236 11.67 0.29 29.20
CA ARG A 236 12.98 0.91 29.46
C ARG A 236 13.38 1.94 28.41
N THR A 237 12.66 2.05 27.30
CA THR A 237 12.93 3.02 26.22
C THR A 237 12.49 4.44 26.62
N ASN A 238 13.12 5.45 26.01
CA ASN A 238 12.72 6.85 26.18
C ASN A 238 11.30 7.09 25.66
N ALA A 239 10.93 6.46 24.54
CA ALA A 239 9.58 6.56 23.98
C ALA A 239 8.50 6.14 24.98
N TRP A 240 8.69 5.02 25.68
CA TRP A 240 7.75 4.55 26.68
C TRP A 240 7.68 5.48 27.89
N LYS A 241 8.84 5.85 28.45
CA LYS A 241 8.92 6.73 29.63
C LYS A 241 8.28 8.09 29.40
N ASN A 242 8.37 8.60 28.18
CA ASN A 242 7.83 9.91 27.79
C ASN A 242 6.46 9.80 27.12
N GLN A 243 5.83 8.61 27.13
CA GLN A 243 4.51 8.34 26.53
C GLN A 243 4.44 8.72 25.03
N ARG A 244 5.54 8.63 24.31
CA ARG A 244 5.63 8.94 22.88
C ARG A 244 5.40 7.69 22.04
N ILE A 245 4.18 7.17 22.12
CA ILE A 245 3.72 6.03 21.32
C ILE A 245 2.72 6.54 20.29
N VAL A 246 3.03 6.35 19.03
CA VAL A 246 2.17 6.74 17.89
C VAL A 246 1.45 5.51 17.37
N VAL A 247 0.14 5.58 17.30
CA VAL A 247 -0.70 4.54 16.72
C VAL A 247 -1.11 4.98 15.31
N ILE A 248 -0.86 4.14 14.32
CA ILE A 248 -1.21 4.39 12.92
C ILE A 248 -1.96 3.19 12.33
N ASP A 249 -2.81 3.43 11.34
CA ASP A 249 -3.44 2.35 10.58
C ASP A 249 -2.38 1.53 9.83
N GLN A 250 -2.52 0.20 9.87
CA GLN A 250 -1.56 -0.72 9.26
C GLN A 250 -1.43 -0.53 7.76
N ALA A 251 -2.53 -0.28 7.05
CA ALA A 251 -2.49 -0.08 5.60
C ALA A 251 -1.74 1.19 5.22
N LEU A 252 -1.77 2.23 6.07
CA LEU A 252 -1.02 3.47 5.84
C LEU A 252 0.49 3.28 5.98
N ILE A 253 0.95 2.54 7.00
CA ILE A 253 2.40 2.42 7.28
C ILE A 253 3.09 1.29 6.51
N LEU A 254 2.34 0.31 6.02
CA LEU A 254 2.87 -0.83 5.26
C LEU A 254 2.67 -0.70 3.74
N GLY A 255 1.93 0.31 3.29
CA GLY A 255 1.61 0.54 1.88
C GLY A 255 2.23 1.82 1.32
N MET A 256 3.05 1.71 0.27
CA MET A 256 3.46 2.86 -0.53
C MET A 256 2.38 3.08 -1.63
N GLY A 257 1.22 3.58 -1.21
CA GLY A 257 0.03 3.76 -2.04
C GLY A 257 -0.44 5.21 -2.13
N PRO A 258 -1.66 5.47 -2.61
CA PRO A 258 -2.17 6.83 -2.85
C PRO A 258 -2.32 7.66 -1.57
N ARG A 259 -2.46 6.98 -0.42
CA ARG A 259 -2.55 7.61 0.91
C ARG A 259 -1.20 7.79 1.62
N VAL A 260 -0.07 7.63 0.92
CA VAL A 260 1.26 7.80 1.53
C VAL A 260 1.43 9.20 2.14
N ALA A 261 0.87 10.25 1.50
CA ALA A 261 0.92 11.59 2.04
C ALA A 261 0.14 11.72 3.36
N ASP A 262 -1.00 11.01 3.51
CA ASP A 262 -1.76 10.98 4.77
C ASP A 262 -0.94 10.36 5.91
N ALA A 263 -0.25 9.25 5.62
CA ALA A 263 0.65 8.59 6.58
C ALA A 263 1.78 9.54 7.01
N VAL A 264 2.45 10.15 6.03
CA VAL A 264 3.59 11.06 6.25
C VAL A 264 3.18 12.30 7.04
N GLU A 265 2.08 12.96 6.67
CA GLU A 265 1.56 14.12 7.38
C GLU A 265 1.13 13.77 8.81
N THR A 266 0.51 12.60 8.99
CA THR A 266 0.09 12.13 10.32
C THR A 266 1.29 11.89 11.23
N LEU A 267 2.31 11.15 10.75
CA LEU A 267 3.52 10.92 11.51
C LEU A 267 4.27 12.23 11.79
N HIS A 268 4.37 13.11 10.79
CA HIS A 268 5.04 14.40 10.96
C HIS A 268 4.42 15.22 12.11
N ARG A 269 3.09 15.33 12.18
CA ARG A 269 2.40 16.01 13.28
C ARG A 269 2.65 15.35 14.64
N GLN A 270 2.77 14.03 14.69
CA GLN A 270 3.04 13.29 15.92
C GLN A 270 4.50 13.37 16.39
N PHE A 271 5.42 13.56 15.45
CA PHE A 271 6.85 13.74 15.78
C PHE A 271 7.12 15.10 16.43
N TRP A 272 6.39 16.14 16.02
CA TRP A 272 6.50 17.49 16.58
C TRP A 272 5.10 18.02 16.98
N PRO A 273 4.56 17.50 18.10
CA PRO A 273 3.32 18.06 18.64
C PRO A 273 3.53 19.54 19.02
N HIS A 274 2.53 20.34 18.75
CA HIS A 274 2.54 21.79 19.04
C HIS A 274 2.54 22.07 20.53
#